data_f272a5bae5e53d04a245a24c8ea6dd0e
#
_entry.id   f272a5bae5e53d04a245a24c8ea6dd0e
#
_cell.length_a   1.000
_cell.length_b   1.000
_cell.length_c   1.000
_cell.angle_alpha   90.00
_cell.angle_beta   90.00
_cell.angle_gamma   90.00
#
_symmetry.space_group_name_H-M   'P 1'
#
loop_
_entity.id
_entity.type
_entity.pdbx_description
1 polymer ?
#
loop_
_entity_poly.entity_id
_entity_poly.type
_entity_poly.pdbx_seq_one_letter_code
_entity_poly.pdbx_strand_id
1 'polypeptide(L)'
;MGQYAVLGAREWASNGWIVTLVGLTSGASCREHAGPVGEGSLEIVKVHRRVYQKQKFVSRLIWTILSNFILLAAAFRSMRRADTVLFTGSPPLLLHFIAPLNAFMGRRLIYRIMDFHPECLIAERGRSGLLLDALLRVTYFWRRRIDQFEVLGLDQARRLTEIGIPDSRIKVKPNPSPVTFAPDLVPLPLPDSLREAAGVILYSGNWGVAHDETTFVEAYSRYFFGSATPLRFWLNATGAKADRVEREFRRRGVPIHRSSLVPLEDLPRLLVAADVHLVTLRDPFVGYVLPSKIHACIESGRRIVFVGSESSDVHRLASDSLPPGRYRRVDVGDVDGLVHVLHDLESEVVAARERDAERRDRLVDIESGQRVTPASAQLGRAI
;
A
#
# COMPACT_ATOMS: atom_id res chain seq x y z
N MET A 1 7.48 -12.68 -9.49
CA MET A 1 6.02 -12.77 -9.68
C MET A 1 5.36 -12.00 -8.55
N GLY A 2 4.31 -11.22 -8.81
CA GLY A 2 3.67 -10.39 -7.79
C GLY A 2 2.82 -11.22 -6.82
N GLN A 3 2.92 -10.91 -5.53
CA GLN A 3 2.19 -11.61 -4.46
C GLN A 3 0.67 -11.66 -4.69
N TYR A 4 0.07 -10.53 -5.04
CA TYR A 4 -1.37 -10.45 -5.31
C TYR A 4 -1.84 -11.28 -6.51
N ALA A 5 -0.98 -11.50 -7.52
CA ALA A 5 -1.31 -12.37 -8.64
C ALA A 5 -1.40 -13.84 -8.19
N VAL A 6 -0.50 -14.27 -7.30
CA VAL A 6 -0.52 -15.62 -6.72
C VAL A 6 -1.75 -15.82 -5.82
N LEU A 7 -2.05 -14.84 -4.97
CA LEU A 7 -3.24 -14.89 -4.10
C LEU A 7 -4.53 -14.96 -4.93
N GLY A 8 -4.66 -14.12 -5.96
CA GLY A 8 -5.80 -14.14 -6.86
C GLY A 8 -5.94 -15.45 -7.63
N ALA A 9 -4.82 -16.02 -8.11
CA ALA A 9 -4.85 -17.32 -8.80
C ALA A 9 -5.29 -18.47 -7.88
N ARG A 10 -4.85 -18.47 -6.62
CA ARG A 10 -5.30 -19.42 -5.61
C ARG A 10 -6.79 -19.28 -5.29
N GLU A 11 -7.28 -18.06 -5.17
CA GLU A 11 -8.70 -17.77 -4.95
C GLU A 11 -9.56 -18.34 -6.09
N TRP A 12 -9.16 -18.12 -7.35
CA TRP A 12 -9.88 -18.68 -8.49
C TRP A 12 -9.85 -20.23 -8.48
N ALA A 13 -8.69 -20.83 -8.20
CA ALA A 13 -8.57 -22.27 -8.11
C ALA A 13 -9.43 -22.85 -6.96
N SER A 14 -9.47 -22.19 -5.81
CA SER A 14 -10.33 -22.62 -4.68
C SER A 14 -11.82 -22.62 -5.02
N ASN A 15 -12.23 -21.78 -5.98
CA ASN A 15 -13.61 -21.70 -6.49
C ASN A 15 -13.85 -22.64 -7.70
N GLY A 16 -13.07 -23.69 -7.86
CA GLY A 16 -13.30 -24.74 -8.86
C GLY A 16 -12.69 -24.47 -10.25
N TRP A 17 -11.90 -23.41 -10.43
CA TRP A 17 -11.29 -23.10 -11.72
C TRP A 17 -9.97 -23.86 -11.95
N ILE A 18 -9.73 -24.27 -13.20
CA ILE A 18 -8.40 -24.73 -13.63
C ILE A 18 -7.58 -23.53 -14.04
N VAL A 19 -6.61 -23.15 -13.21
CA VAL A 19 -5.85 -21.90 -13.35
C VAL A 19 -4.42 -22.17 -13.78
N THR A 20 -3.96 -21.51 -14.85
CA THR A 20 -2.54 -21.43 -15.21
C THR A 20 -2.05 -20.00 -14.99
N LEU A 21 -1.25 -19.77 -13.95
CA LEU A 21 -0.63 -18.49 -13.67
C LEU A 21 0.72 -18.39 -14.36
N VAL A 22 0.86 -17.46 -15.31
CA VAL A 22 2.13 -17.19 -16.00
C VAL A 22 2.69 -15.86 -15.56
N GLY A 23 3.95 -15.83 -15.13
CA GLY A 23 4.53 -14.58 -14.64
C GLY A 23 6.06 -14.56 -14.71
N LEU A 24 6.63 -13.33 -14.64
CA LEU A 24 8.07 -13.11 -14.67
C LEU A 24 8.68 -13.30 -13.27
N THR A 25 9.91 -13.82 -13.23
CA THR A 25 10.70 -14.00 -12.00
C THR A 25 12.17 -13.61 -12.24
N SER A 26 12.84 -13.13 -11.20
CA SER A 26 14.29 -12.96 -11.20
C SER A 26 15.07 -14.26 -10.95
N GLY A 27 14.41 -15.28 -10.41
CA GLY A 27 14.94 -16.64 -10.23
C GLY A 27 14.92 -17.46 -11.52
N ALA A 28 15.26 -18.72 -11.44
CA ALA A 28 15.22 -19.64 -12.57
C ALA A 28 13.79 -19.81 -13.13
N SER A 29 13.69 -20.07 -14.43
CA SER A 29 12.41 -20.46 -15.03
C SER A 29 12.01 -21.83 -14.51
N CYS A 30 10.76 -21.97 -14.07
CA CYS A 30 10.23 -23.24 -13.61
C CYS A 30 8.72 -23.31 -13.88
N ARG A 31 8.22 -24.56 -13.88
CA ARG A 31 6.81 -24.85 -13.93
C ARG A 31 6.48 -25.68 -12.69
N GLU A 32 5.59 -25.17 -11.87
CA GLU A 32 5.18 -25.76 -10.61
C GLU A 32 3.71 -26.13 -10.69
N HIS A 33 3.39 -27.40 -10.49
CA HIS A 33 2.01 -27.82 -10.25
C HIS A 33 1.74 -27.71 -8.75
N ALA A 34 0.94 -26.72 -8.36
CA ALA A 34 0.56 -26.53 -6.95
C ALA A 34 -0.45 -27.61 -6.48
N GLY A 35 -0.82 -28.57 -7.36
CA GLY A 35 -1.79 -29.60 -7.05
C GLY A 35 -3.24 -29.12 -7.00
N PRO A 36 -4.16 -29.94 -6.46
CA PRO A 36 -5.52 -29.53 -6.20
C PRO A 36 -5.53 -28.37 -5.19
N VAL A 37 -6.30 -27.32 -5.48
CA VAL A 37 -6.51 -26.17 -4.59
C VAL A 37 -8.02 -26.00 -4.45
N GLY A 38 -8.60 -26.45 -3.33
CA GLY A 38 -10.04 -26.54 -3.19
C GLY A 38 -10.64 -27.50 -4.23
N GLU A 39 -11.64 -27.05 -4.99
CA GLU A 39 -12.32 -27.82 -6.04
C GLU A 39 -11.63 -27.71 -7.41
N GLY A 40 -10.63 -26.85 -7.56
CA GLY A 40 -9.92 -26.62 -8.82
C GLY A 40 -8.45 -27.02 -8.77
N SER A 41 -7.67 -26.48 -9.70
CA SER A 41 -6.22 -26.73 -9.78
C SER A 41 -5.44 -25.47 -10.16
N LEU A 42 -4.19 -25.40 -9.71
CA LEU A 42 -3.29 -24.28 -10.00
C LEU A 42 -1.96 -24.78 -10.56
N GLU A 43 -1.62 -24.30 -11.73
CA GLU A 43 -0.31 -24.42 -12.33
C GLU A 43 0.38 -23.05 -12.36
N ILE A 44 1.63 -22.98 -11.92
CA ILE A 44 2.42 -21.73 -11.92
C ILE A 44 3.59 -21.87 -12.88
N VAL A 45 3.64 -21.02 -13.89
CA VAL A 45 4.71 -20.94 -14.88
C VAL A 45 5.53 -19.67 -14.61
N LYS A 46 6.73 -19.83 -14.09
CA LYS A 46 7.69 -18.76 -13.84
C LYS A 46 8.67 -18.64 -14.98
N VAL A 47 8.78 -17.45 -15.56
CA VAL A 47 9.69 -17.18 -16.68
C VAL A 47 10.78 -16.26 -16.22
N HIS A 48 12.04 -16.68 -16.35
CA HIS A 48 13.17 -15.89 -15.93
C HIS A 48 13.28 -14.58 -16.72
N ARG A 49 13.45 -13.47 -15.97
CA ARG A 49 13.78 -12.17 -16.54
C ARG A 49 14.64 -11.38 -15.57
N ARG A 50 15.83 -10.99 -15.99
CA ARG A 50 16.72 -10.14 -15.19
C ARG A 50 16.02 -8.84 -14.83
N VAL A 51 16.18 -8.40 -13.58
CA VAL A 51 15.70 -7.09 -13.12
C VAL A 51 16.49 -6.01 -13.87
N TYR A 52 15.80 -5.02 -14.41
CA TYR A 52 16.47 -3.90 -15.08
C TYR A 52 16.99 -2.86 -14.07
N GLN A 53 18.07 -2.17 -14.46
CA GLN A 53 18.56 -1.02 -13.68
C GLN A 53 17.65 0.19 -13.97
N LYS A 54 17.03 0.73 -12.92
CA LYS A 54 15.95 1.75 -12.97
C LYS A 54 16.33 3.11 -13.58
N GLN A 55 17.62 3.37 -13.84
CA GLN A 55 18.16 4.72 -14.11
C GLN A 55 18.03 5.22 -15.54
N LYS A 56 17.86 4.37 -16.56
CA LYS A 56 17.83 4.78 -17.97
C LYS A 56 16.48 4.52 -18.61
N PHE A 57 15.81 5.59 -19.11
CA PHE A 57 14.49 5.50 -19.74
C PHE A 57 14.42 4.52 -20.92
N VAL A 58 15.37 4.60 -21.84
CA VAL A 58 15.43 3.73 -23.03
C VAL A 58 15.59 2.25 -22.63
N SER A 59 16.49 1.96 -21.69
CA SER A 59 16.67 0.60 -21.17
C SER A 59 15.39 0.05 -20.53
N ARG A 60 14.66 0.90 -19.81
CA ARG A 60 13.35 0.54 -19.22
C ARG A 60 12.30 0.23 -20.30
N LEU A 61 12.23 1.03 -21.35
CA LEU A 61 11.31 0.83 -22.46
C LEU A 61 11.59 -0.48 -23.19
N ILE A 62 12.86 -0.73 -23.58
CA ILE A 62 13.29 -1.98 -24.22
C ILE A 62 12.98 -3.18 -23.33
N TRP A 63 13.30 -3.08 -22.03
CA TRP A 63 13.00 -4.14 -21.07
C TRP A 63 11.50 -4.43 -21.01
N THR A 64 10.66 -3.39 -20.98
CA THR A 64 9.20 -3.50 -20.93
C THR A 64 8.68 -4.22 -22.18
N ILE A 65 9.09 -3.79 -23.37
CA ILE A 65 8.69 -4.39 -24.64
C ILE A 65 9.06 -5.88 -24.68
N LEU A 66 10.33 -6.20 -24.46
CA LEU A 66 10.82 -7.58 -24.49
C LEU A 66 10.15 -8.45 -23.41
N SER A 67 9.90 -7.89 -22.23
CA SER A 67 9.23 -8.62 -21.14
C SER A 67 7.79 -8.96 -21.47
N ASN A 68 7.07 -8.08 -22.15
CA ASN A 68 5.72 -8.34 -22.65
C ASN A 68 5.70 -9.46 -23.70
N PHE A 69 6.63 -9.42 -24.68
CA PHE A 69 6.75 -10.49 -25.69
C PHE A 69 7.09 -11.84 -25.06
N ILE A 70 8.06 -11.90 -24.17
CA ILE A 70 8.44 -13.14 -23.48
C ILE A 70 7.28 -13.70 -22.66
N LEU A 71 6.58 -12.84 -21.92
CA LEU A 71 5.42 -13.24 -21.12
C LEU A 71 4.31 -13.82 -22.00
N LEU A 72 3.96 -13.13 -23.10
CA LEU A 72 2.92 -13.60 -24.01
C LEU A 72 3.32 -14.86 -24.77
N ALA A 73 4.58 -15.00 -25.19
CA ALA A 73 5.05 -16.23 -25.81
C ALA A 73 4.90 -17.44 -24.86
N ALA A 74 5.25 -17.25 -23.58
CA ALA A 74 5.08 -18.29 -22.58
C ALA A 74 3.60 -18.59 -22.25
N ALA A 75 2.74 -17.58 -22.28
CA ALA A 75 1.31 -17.71 -21.99
C ALA A 75 0.49 -18.20 -23.19
N PHE A 76 1.00 -18.08 -24.42
CA PHE A 76 0.25 -18.26 -25.66
C PHE A 76 -0.55 -19.56 -25.74
N ARG A 77 0.08 -20.69 -25.41
CA ARG A 77 -0.60 -22.00 -25.45
C ARG A 77 -1.74 -22.09 -24.43
N SER A 78 -1.53 -21.58 -23.24
CA SER A 78 -2.55 -21.56 -22.17
C SER A 78 -3.69 -20.61 -22.54
N MET A 79 -3.39 -19.43 -23.09
CA MET A 79 -4.39 -18.47 -23.58
C MET A 79 -5.28 -19.06 -24.68
N ARG A 80 -4.72 -19.82 -25.64
CA ARG A 80 -5.50 -20.46 -26.69
C ARG A 80 -6.48 -21.54 -26.20
N ARG A 81 -6.24 -22.11 -25.03
CA ARG A 81 -7.07 -23.16 -24.42
C ARG A 81 -8.02 -22.63 -23.35
N ALA A 82 -7.75 -21.44 -22.85
CA ALA A 82 -8.55 -20.83 -21.79
C ALA A 82 -9.86 -20.25 -22.32
N ASP A 83 -10.91 -20.31 -21.53
CA ASP A 83 -12.16 -19.59 -21.77
C ASP A 83 -12.02 -18.12 -21.36
N THR A 84 -11.28 -17.86 -20.31
CA THR A 84 -11.07 -16.53 -19.74
C THR A 84 -9.59 -16.27 -19.51
N VAL A 85 -9.13 -15.10 -19.87
CA VAL A 85 -7.77 -14.62 -19.63
C VAL A 85 -7.82 -13.40 -18.70
N LEU A 86 -7.34 -13.58 -17.46
CA LEU A 86 -7.15 -12.50 -16.53
C LEU A 86 -5.70 -12.01 -16.61
N PHE A 87 -5.52 -10.69 -16.77
CA PHE A 87 -4.20 -10.08 -16.79
C PHE A 87 -4.13 -8.83 -15.92
N THR A 88 -2.92 -8.47 -15.49
CA THR A 88 -2.63 -7.26 -14.71
C THR A 88 -1.85 -6.26 -15.56
N GLY A 89 -1.65 -5.05 -15.04
CA GLY A 89 -0.79 -4.04 -15.67
C GLY A 89 0.72 -4.30 -15.53
N SER A 90 1.14 -5.50 -15.13
CA SER A 90 2.56 -5.85 -14.94
C SER A 90 2.97 -7.03 -15.83
N PRO A 91 3.94 -6.85 -16.73
CA PRO A 91 4.74 -5.63 -17.02
C PRO A 91 3.93 -4.43 -17.49
N PRO A 92 4.42 -3.19 -17.34
CA PRO A 92 3.72 -2.02 -17.87
C PRO A 92 3.39 -2.17 -19.38
N LEU A 93 2.29 -1.57 -19.82
CA LEU A 93 1.81 -1.61 -21.20
C LEU A 93 1.37 -2.99 -21.72
N LEU A 94 1.23 -4.01 -20.86
CA LEU A 94 0.78 -5.35 -21.28
C LEU A 94 -0.54 -5.32 -22.05
N LEU A 95 -1.46 -4.43 -21.71
CA LEU A 95 -2.71 -4.21 -22.45
C LEU A 95 -2.49 -4.05 -23.97
N HIS A 96 -1.46 -3.29 -24.39
CA HIS A 96 -1.17 -3.01 -25.80
C HIS A 96 -0.63 -4.20 -26.59
N PHE A 97 -0.27 -5.27 -25.91
CA PHE A 97 0.19 -6.51 -26.51
C PHE A 97 -0.88 -7.61 -26.43
N ILE A 98 -1.54 -7.74 -25.26
CA ILE A 98 -2.50 -8.82 -25.04
C ILE A 98 -3.84 -8.56 -25.73
N ALA A 99 -4.32 -7.30 -25.77
CA ALA A 99 -5.60 -6.99 -26.37
C ALA A 99 -5.61 -7.18 -27.91
N PRO A 100 -4.60 -6.71 -28.68
CA PRO A 100 -4.50 -7.04 -30.10
C PRO A 100 -4.39 -8.55 -30.35
N LEU A 101 -3.57 -9.26 -29.58
CA LEU A 101 -3.42 -10.70 -29.69
C LEU A 101 -4.75 -11.42 -29.43
N ASN A 102 -5.48 -10.99 -28.41
CA ASN A 102 -6.78 -11.57 -28.07
C ASN A 102 -7.88 -11.25 -29.09
N ALA A 103 -7.76 -10.17 -29.83
CA ALA A 103 -8.70 -9.86 -30.93
C ALA A 103 -8.76 -10.99 -31.99
N PHE A 104 -7.63 -11.73 -32.15
CA PHE A 104 -7.58 -12.92 -33.01
C PHE A 104 -8.00 -14.22 -32.30
N MET A 105 -7.94 -14.28 -30.97
CA MET A 105 -8.24 -15.47 -30.18
C MET A 105 -9.70 -15.51 -29.72
N GLY A 106 -10.34 -14.36 -29.54
CA GLY A 106 -11.75 -14.25 -29.11
C GLY A 106 -12.00 -14.74 -27.68
N ARG A 107 -11.00 -14.66 -26.77
CA ARG A 107 -11.17 -15.08 -25.38
C ARG A 107 -11.75 -13.95 -24.54
N ARG A 108 -12.51 -14.29 -23.51
CA ARG A 108 -12.98 -13.30 -22.54
C ARG A 108 -11.79 -12.71 -21.80
N LEU A 109 -11.63 -11.38 -21.83
CA LEU A 109 -10.56 -10.66 -21.14
C LEU A 109 -11.05 -10.01 -19.85
N ILE A 110 -10.34 -10.28 -18.74
CA ILE A 110 -10.50 -9.58 -17.47
C ILE A 110 -9.21 -8.81 -17.21
N TYR A 111 -9.32 -7.49 -17.11
CA TYR A 111 -8.17 -6.63 -16.77
C TYR A 111 -8.24 -6.21 -15.32
N ARG A 112 -7.35 -6.76 -14.48
CA ARG A 112 -7.17 -6.31 -13.10
C ARG A 112 -6.17 -5.17 -13.07
N ILE A 113 -6.67 -3.97 -12.86
CA ILE A 113 -5.84 -2.76 -12.83
C ILE A 113 -5.36 -2.51 -11.41
N MET A 114 -4.03 -2.51 -11.23
CA MET A 114 -3.39 -2.11 -9.97
C MET A 114 -3.05 -0.63 -10.02
N ASP A 115 -2.35 -0.22 -11.09
CA ASP A 115 -1.98 1.15 -11.39
C ASP A 115 -2.33 1.46 -12.85
N PHE A 116 -2.81 2.67 -13.11
CA PHE A 116 -3.20 3.10 -14.45
C PHE A 116 -1.99 3.59 -15.24
N HIS A 117 -1.67 2.89 -16.30
CA HIS A 117 -0.64 3.30 -17.27
C HIS A 117 -1.27 3.52 -18.65
N PRO A 118 -0.95 4.64 -19.33
CA PRO A 118 0.12 5.63 -19.10
C PRO A 118 -0.25 6.80 -18.16
N GLU A 119 -1.45 6.85 -17.57
CA GLU A 119 -1.94 7.97 -16.76
C GLU A 119 -0.99 8.32 -15.60
N CYS A 120 -0.47 7.34 -14.90
CA CYS A 120 0.52 7.56 -13.84
C CYS A 120 1.79 8.28 -14.35
N LEU A 121 2.20 8.01 -15.60
CA LEU A 121 3.35 8.69 -16.19
C LEU A 121 3.04 10.16 -16.51
N ILE A 122 1.80 10.46 -16.91
CA ILE A 122 1.32 11.83 -17.14
C ILE A 122 1.24 12.57 -15.80
N ALA A 123 0.65 11.94 -14.78
CA ALA A 123 0.55 12.48 -13.42
C ALA A 123 1.94 12.77 -12.80
N GLU A 124 2.92 11.92 -13.06
CA GLU A 124 4.31 12.13 -12.61
C GLU A 124 4.95 13.35 -13.26
N ARG A 125 4.74 13.54 -14.57
CA ARG A 125 5.34 14.64 -15.35
C ARG A 125 4.62 15.96 -15.20
N GLY A 126 3.38 15.95 -14.71
CA GLY A 126 2.51 17.12 -14.63
C GLY A 126 2.05 17.69 -15.99
N ARG A 127 2.41 17.03 -17.09
CA ARG A 127 2.02 17.41 -18.46
C ARG A 127 2.02 16.19 -19.38
N SER A 128 1.13 16.17 -20.34
CA SER A 128 1.17 15.27 -21.46
C SER A 128 1.90 15.91 -22.65
N GLY A 129 2.22 15.10 -23.63
CA GLY A 129 2.78 15.54 -24.91
C GLY A 129 2.24 14.64 -26.01
N LEU A 130 2.36 15.02 -27.26
CA LEU A 130 1.74 14.34 -28.40
C LEU A 130 1.88 12.81 -28.40
N LEU A 131 3.05 12.30 -28.02
CA LEU A 131 3.30 10.86 -27.94
C LEU A 131 2.53 10.19 -26.80
N LEU A 132 2.45 10.83 -25.62
CA LEU A 132 1.69 10.30 -24.50
C LEU A 132 0.18 10.40 -24.74
N ASP A 133 -0.27 11.46 -25.40
CA ASP A 133 -1.68 11.62 -25.80
C ASP A 133 -2.08 10.55 -26.83
N ALA A 134 -1.22 10.28 -27.80
CA ALA A 134 -1.44 9.21 -28.77
C ALA A 134 -1.49 7.83 -28.06
N LEU A 135 -0.56 7.57 -27.15
CA LEU A 135 -0.54 6.34 -26.34
C LEU A 135 -1.81 6.22 -25.49
N LEU A 136 -2.26 7.31 -24.87
CA LEU A 136 -3.48 7.35 -24.08
C LEU A 136 -4.73 7.03 -24.91
N ARG A 137 -4.85 7.60 -26.12
CA ARG A 137 -5.94 7.29 -27.05
C ARG A 137 -5.97 5.81 -27.43
N VAL A 138 -4.79 5.22 -27.73
CA VAL A 138 -4.67 3.77 -28.02
C VAL A 138 -5.01 2.93 -26.78
N THR A 139 -4.62 3.38 -25.59
CA THR A 139 -4.99 2.73 -24.32
C THR A 139 -6.51 2.71 -24.16
N TYR A 140 -7.19 3.83 -24.34
CA TYR A 140 -8.65 3.92 -24.21
C TYR A 140 -9.38 3.10 -25.29
N PHE A 141 -8.86 3.08 -26.51
CA PHE A 141 -9.37 2.23 -27.57
C PHE A 141 -9.36 0.73 -27.17
N TRP A 142 -8.25 0.24 -26.59
CA TRP A 142 -8.16 -1.15 -26.14
C TRP A 142 -8.95 -1.40 -24.85
N ARG A 143 -8.97 -0.47 -23.90
CA ARG A 143 -9.80 -0.62 -22.68
C ARG A 143 -11.28 -0.78 -23.02
N ARG A 144 -11.83 -0.04 -23.96
CA ARG A 144 -13.23 -0.19 -24.38
C ARG A 144 -13.58 -1.57 -24.94
N ARG A 145 -12.58 -2.39 -25.29
CA ARG A 145 -12.73 -3.76 -25.81
C ARG A 145 -12.49 -4.86 -24.77
N ILE A 146 -12.20 -4.48 -23.54
CA ILE A 146 -12.05 -5.44 -22.42
C ILE A 146 -13.45 -5.81 -21.93
N ASP A 147 -13.68 -7.10 -21.69
CA ASP A 147 -14.98 -7.61 -21.26
C ASP A 147 -15.31 -7.24 -19.82
N GLN A 148 -14.29 -7.25 -18.93
CA GLN A 148 -14.47 -6.95 -17.53
C GLN A 148 -13.21 -6.32 -16.92
N PHE A 149 -13.43 -5.39 -16.00
CA PHE A 149 -12.38 -4.79 -15.18
C PHE A 149 -12.51 -5.22 -13.73
N GLU A 150 -11.38 -5.46 -13.09
CA GLU A 150 -11.25 -5.50 -11.64
C GLU A 150 -10.37 -4.33 -11.21
N VAL A 151 -10.89 -3.45 -10.34
CA VAL A 151 -10.19 -2.28 -9.81
C VAL A 151 -10.15 -2.33 -8.29
N LEU A 152 -9.23 -1.61 -7.68
CA LEU A 152 -8.96 -1.69 -6.24
C LEU A 152 -9.93 -0.85 -5.40
N GLY A 153 -10.50 0.20 -6.02
CA GLY A 153 -11.35 1.14 -5.31
C GLY A 153 -12.34 1.86 -6.21
N LEU A 154 -13.22 2.65 -5.58
CA LEU A 154 -14.27 3.42 -6.26
C LEU A 154 -13.71 4.59 -7.07
N ASP A 155 -12.62 5.21 -6.61
CA ASP A 155 -11.94 6.28 -7.34
C ASP A 155 -11.37 5.76 -8.66
N GLN A 156 -10.83 4.54 -8.68
CA GLN A 156 -10.39 3.86 -9.89
C GLN A 156 -11.57 3.48 -10.80
N ALA A 157 -12.68 3.01 -10.23
CA ALA A 157 -13.89 2.70 -11.00
C ALA A 157 -14.40 3.95 -11.71
N ARG A 158 -14.46 5.08 -11.02
CA ARG A 158 -14.86 6.38 -11.60
C ARG A 158 -13.97 6.77 -12.79
N ARG A 159 -12.63 6.54 -12.71
CA ARG A 159 -11.75 6.80 -13.87
C ARG A 159 -12.07 5.97 -15.09
N LEU A 160 -12.55 4.74 -14.92
CA LEU A 160 -13.01 3.92 -16.04
C LEU A 160 -14.34 4.40 -16.61
N THR A 161 -15.29 4.81 -15.76
CA THR A 161 -16.58 5.37 -16.22
C THR A 161 -16.38 6.68 -16.97
N GLU A 162 -15.47 7.56 -16.55
CA GLU A 162 -15.10 8.81 -17.23
C GLU A 162 -14.60 8.59 -18.67
N ILE A 163 -13.99 7.45 -18.97
CA ILE A 163 -13.54 7.09 -20.33
C ILE A 163 -14.57 6.26 -21.11
N GLY A 164 -15.79 6.13 -20.57
CA GLY A 164 -16.93 5.48 -21.25
C GLY A 164 -16.99 3.96 -21.08
N ILE A 165 -16.38 3.40 -20.02
CA ILE A 165 -16.59 2.00 -19.65
C ILE A 165 -17.87 1.90 -18.82
N PRO A 166 -18.85 1.06 -19.19
CA PRO A 166 -20.08 0.91 -18.44
C PRO A 166 -19.83 0.21 -17.09
N ASP A 167 -20.55 0.62 -16.06
CA ASP A 167 -20.41 0.10 -14.69
C ASP A 167 -20.62 -1.42 -14.61
N SER A 168 -21.45 -1.98 -15.49
CA SER A 168 -21.68 -3.43 -15.58
C SER A 168 -20.42 -4.25 -15.92
N ARG A 169 -19.39 -3.60 -16.48
CA ARG A 169 -18.08 -4.21 -16.76
C ARG A 169 -17.05 -3.96 -15.67
N ILE A 170 -17.36 -3.16 -14.65
CA ILE A 170 -16.41 -2.76 -13.60
C ILE A 170 -16.77 -3.48 -12.31
N LYS A 171 -15.80 -4.21 -11.74
CA LYS A 171 -15.92 -4.80 -10.42
C LYS A 171 -14.88 -4.18 -9.49
N VAL A 172 -15.32 -3.64 -8.38
CA VAL A 172 -14.42 -3.20 -7.31
C VAL A 172 -14.02 -4.43 -6.50
N LYS A 173 -12.75 -4.78 -6.57
CA LYS A 173 -12.15 -5.92 -5.87
C LYS A 173 -10.86 -5.46 -5.19
N PRO A 174 -10.94 -4.96 -3.94
CA PRO A 174 -9.76 -4.54 -3.18
C PRO A 174 -8.73 -5.66 -3.05
N ASN A 175 -7.47 -5.31 -2.92
CA ASN A 175 -6.46 -6.29 -2.52
C ASN A 175 -6.69 -6.64 -1.05
N PRO A 176 -6.56 -7.92 -0.67
CA PRO A 176 -6.50 -8.27 0.74
C PRO A 176 -5.26 -7.64 1.38
N SER A 177 -5.28 -7.48 2.69
CA SER A 177 -4.05 -7.20 3.44
C SER A 177 -2.99 -8.26 3.12
N PRO A 178 -1.73 -7.86 2.89
CA PRO A 178 -0.66 -8.81 2.63
C PRO A 178 -0.28 -9.62 3.88
N VAL A 179 -0.80 -9.26 5.03
CA VAL A 179 -0.45 -9.84 6.34
C VAL A 179 -1.70 -10.06 7.19
N THR A 180 -1.58 -10.93 8.18
CA THR A 180 -2.62 -11.23 9.16
C THR A 180 -2.13 -10.85 10.55
N PHE A 181 -2.99 -10.27 11.37
CA PHE A 181 -2.68 -9.89 12.74
C PHE A 181 -3.25 -10.94 13.70
N ALA A 182 -2.37 -11.65 14.41
CA ALA A 182 -2.77 -12.56 15.46
C ALA A 182 -3.19 -11.79 16.73
N PRO A 183 -4.15 -12.28 17.53
CA PRO A 183 -4.61 -11.59 18.75
C PRO A 183 -3.50 -11.36 19.79
N ASP A 184 -2.53 -12.25 19.86
CA ASP A 184 -1.39 -12.25 20.77
C ASP A 184 -0.10 -11.74 20.14
N LEU A 185 -0.22 -10.97 19.06
CA LEU A 185 0.93 -10.50 18.30
C LEU A 185 1.83 -9.57 19.13
N VAL A 186 3.07 -10.01 19.37
CA VAL A 186 4.08 -9.22 20.08
C VAL A 186 4.72 -8.22 19.10
N PRO A 187 4.68 -6.91 19.40
CA PRO A 187 5.36 -5.90 18.59
C PRO A 187 6.85 -6.17 18.41
N LEU A 188 7.43 -5.71 17.30
CA LEU A 188 8.90 -5.69 17.21
C LEU A 188 9.47 -4.75 18.26
N PRO A 189 10.63 -5.11 18.87
CA PRO A 189 11.31 -4.21 19.78
C PRO A 189 11.68 -2.92 19.07
N LEU A 190 11.43 -1.78 19.72
CA LEU A 190 11.83 -0.50 19.17
C LEU A 190 13.35 -0.40 19.12
N PRO A 191 13.91 0.13 18.03
CA PRO A 191 15.32 0.50 17.96
C PRO A 191 15.70 1.46 19.10
N ASP A 192 16.95 1.42 19.55
CA ASP A 192 17.42 2.24 20.70
C ASP A 192 17.12 3.74 20.50
N SER A 193 17.28 4.24 19.28
CA SER A 193 16.97 5.64 18.93
C SER A 193 15.49 6.03 19.05
N LEU A 194 14.60 5.06 19.24
CA LEU A 194 13.15 5.25 19.36
C LEU A 194 12.58 4.84 20.73
N ARG A 195 13.37 4.18 21.60
CA ARG A 195 12.87 3.65 22.88
C ARG A 195 12.35 4.72 23.83
N GLU A 196 13.06 5.85 23.90
CA GLU A 196 12.71 6.96 24.79
C GLU A 196 11.74 7.96 24.14
N ALA A 197 11.21 7.65 22.95
CA ALA A 197 10.28 8.53 22.29
C ALA A 197 8.91 8.52 22.95
N ALA A 198 8.27 9.67 23.04
CA ALA A 198 6.88 9.79 23.49
C ALA A 198 5.92 8.94 22.62
N GLY A 199 6.28 8.75 21.35
CA GLY A 199 5.61 7.86 20.40
C GLY A 199 6.33 7.79 19.09
N VAL A 200 5.84 6.93 18.18
CA VAL A 200 6.50 6.60 16.91
C VAL A 200 5.53 6.78 15.75
N ILE A 201 5.92 7.59 14.77
CA ILE A 201 5.29 7.68 13.46
C ILE A 201 6.06 6.76 12.50
N LEU A 202 5.37 5.85 11.82
CA LEU A 202 5.97 4.89 10.88
C LEU A 202 5.51 5.16 9.46
N TYR A 203 6.46 5.24 8.54
CA TYR A 203 6.22 5.00 7.12
C TYR A 203 6.87 3.69 6.70
N SER A 204 6.08 2.70 6.30
CA SER A 204 6.57 1.40 5.85
C SER A 204 6.24 1.15 4.37
N GLY A 205 7.20 0.63 3.60
CA GLY A 205 7.04 0.22 2.21
C GLY A 205 7.81 1.04 1.17
N ASN A 206 7.36 1.01 -0.10
CA ASN A 206 8.01 1.76 -1.17
C ASN A 206 7.53 3.23 -1.18
N TRP A 207 8.44 4.18 -1.03
CA TRP A 207 8.13 5.59 -1.23
C TRP A 207 8.38 5.97 -2.69
N GLY A 208 7.40 5.67 -3.52
CA GLY A 208 7.43 5.90 -4.97
C GLY A 208 6.92 7.28 -5.37
N VAL A 209 6.83 7.52 -6.68
CA VAL A 209 6.50 8.82 -7.28
C VAL A 209 5.09 9.33 -6.95
N ALA A 210 4.14 8.42 -6.70
CA ALA A 210 2.77 8.76 -6.35
C ALA A 210 2.62 9.32 -4.92
N HIS A 211 3.61 9.14 -4.06
CA HIS A 211 3.54 9.57 -2.68
C HIS A 211 4.05 11.01 -2.51
N ASP A 212 3.37 11.77 -1.66
CA ASP A 212 3.86 13.09 -1.23
C ASP A 212 4.99 12.91 -0.21
N GLU A 213 6.05 13.68 -0.36
CA GLU A 213 7.13 13.79 0.63
C GLU A 213 7.31 15.22 1.13
N THR A 214 6.94 16.19 0.30
CA THR A 214 7.28 17.61 0.54
C THR A 214 6.50 18.16 1.73
N THR A 215 5.19 17.93 1.73
CA THR A 215 4.31 18.39 2.83
C THR A 215 4.75 17.78 4.16
N PHE A 216 4.99 16.45 4.15
CA PHE A 216 5.39 15.77 5.38
C PHE A 216 6.75 16.20 5.90
N VAL A 217 7.76 16.30 5.04
CA VAL A 217 9.12 16.73 5.47
C VAL A 217 9.10 18.14 6.04
N GLU A 218 8.38 19.06 5.41
CA GLU A 218 8.28 20.43 5.89
C GLU A 218 7.55 20.51 7.23
N ALA A 219 6.36 19.91 7.31
CA ALA A 219 5.54 19.94 8.52
C ALA A 219 6.21 19.21 9.69
N TYR A 220 6.76 18.00 9.44
CA TYR A 220 7.43 17.25 10.51
C TYR A 220 8.68 17.96 11.03
N SER A 221 9.43 18.67 10.16
CA SER A 221 10.58 19.47 10.61
C SER A 221 10.16 20.60 11.53
N ARG A 222 9.11 21.37 11.18
CA ARG A 222 8.57 22.45 12.02
C ARG A 222 8.03 21.90 13.34
N TYR A 223 7.23 20.86 13.29
CA TYR A 223 6.70 20.18 14.45
C TYR A 223 7.82 19.69 15.38
N PHE A 224 8.85 19.04 14.84
CA PHE A 224 9.96 18.47 15.61
C PHE A 224 10.69 19.53 16.44
N PHE A 225 10.96 20.70 15.87
CA PHE A 225 11.62 21.78 16.60
C PHE A 225 10.67 22.60 17.49
N GLY A 226 9.36 22.50 17.27
CA GLY A 226 8.32 23.16 18.07
C GLY A 226 7.82 22.35 19.27
N SER A 227 8.13 21.05 19.33
CA SER A 227 7.70 20.17 20.41
C SER A 227 8.84 19.87 21.39
N ALA A 228 8.50 19.82 22.69
CA ALA A 228 9.43 19.38 23.73
C ALA A 228 9.67 17.86 23.72
N THR A 229 8.65 17.08 23.33
CA THR A 229 8.66 15.62 23.32
C THR A 229 8.12 15.03 22.02
N PRO A 230 8.75 15.37 20.85
CA PRO A 230 8.18 15.03 19.58
C PRO A 230 8.08 13.51 19.35
N LEU A 231 6.99 13.08 18.70
CA LEU A 231 6.90 11.74 18.11
C LEU A 231 8.10 11.52 17.19
N ARG A 232 8.77 10.39 17.30
CA ARG A 232 9.93 10.07 16.46
C ARG A 232 9.50 9.41 15.15
N PHE A 233 10.19 9.74 14.07
CA PHE A 233 9.89 9.20 12.75
C PHE A 233 10.73 7.97 12.43
N TRP A 234 10.03 6.85 12.14
CA TRP A 234 10.62 5.60 11.67
C TRP A 234 10.37 5.44 10.18
N LEU A 235 11.42 5.49 9.40
CA LEU A 235 11.40 5.32 7.96
C LEU A 235 11.84 3.89 7.60
N ASN A 236 10.91 2.95 7.56
CA ASN A 236 11.09 1.58 7.09
C ASN A 236 10.69 1.48 5.62
N ALA A 237 11.49 2.03 4.71
CA ALA A 237 11.09 2.19 3.33
C ALA A 237 12.23 2.04 2.32
N THR A 238 11.85 1.70 1.08
CA THR A 238 12.72 1.72 -0.09
C THR A 238 12.22 2.75 -1.11
N GLY A 239 13.01 2.96 -2.17
CA GLY A 239 12.67 3.83 -3.27
C GLY A 239 13.39 5.17 -3.23
N ALA A 240 13.49 5.81 -4.39
CA ALA A 240 14.28 7.03 -4.57
C ALA A 240 13.81 8.22 -3.71
N LYS A 241 12.50 8.29 -3.41
CA LYS A 241 11.95 9.32 -2.51
C LYS A 241 12.28 9.05 -1.05
N ALA A 242 12.37 7.79 -0.61
CA ALA A 242 12.78 7.46 0.74
C ALA A 242 14.20 7.95 1.03
N ASP A 243 15.13 7.75 0.10
CA ASP A 243 16.50 8.24 0.22
C ASP A 243 16.58 9.77 0.17
N ARG A 244 15.69 10.41 -0.59
CA ARG A 244 15.56 11.87 -0.62
C ARG A 244 15.06 12.43 0.71
N VAL A 245 14.03 11.81 1.27
CA VAL A 245 13.46 12.19 2.58
C VAL A 245 14.51 12.09 3.68
N GLU A 246 15.28 10.99 3.72
CA GLU A 246 16.37 10.82 4.69
C GLU A 246 17.42 11.92 4.56
N ARG A 247 17.89 12.21 3.33
CA ARG A 247 18.86 13.30 3.10
C ARG A 247 18.33 14.66 3.51
N GLU A 248 17.05 14.93 3.23
CA GLU A 248 16.44 16.23 3.56
C GLU A 248 16.29 16.41 5.07
N PHE A 249 15.88 15.40 5.81
CA PHE A 249 15.85 15.45 7.27
C PHE A 249 17.25 15.62 7.87
N ARG A 250 18.23 14.91 7.35
CA ARG A 250 19.64 15.08 7.77
C ARG A 250 20.13 16.50 7.54
N ARG A 251 19.82 17.09 6.38
CA ARG A 251 20.17 18.48 6.04
C ARG A 251 19.53 19.49 6.99
N ARG A 252 18.31 19.20 7.48
CA ARG A 252 17.57 20.04 8.41
C ARG A 252 17.92 19.79 9.87
N GLY A 253 18.79 18.84 10.17
CA GLY A 253 19.15 18.47 11.56
C GLY A 253 18.02 17.72 12.29
N VAL A 254 17.05 17.16 11.60
CA VAL A 254 15.95 16.38 12.18
C VAL A 254 16.35 14.90 12.25
N PRO A 255 16.51 14.32 13.45
CA PRO A 255 16.86 12.91 13.59
C PRO A 255 15.69 12.00 13.26
N ILE A 256 15.93 11.02 12.42
CA ILE A 256 14.98 9.96 12.09
C ILE A 256 15.66 8.59 12.24
N HIS A 257 14.85 7.55 12.47
CA HIS A 257 15.34 6.19 12.37
C HIS A 257 15.08 5.63 10.98
N ARG A 258 16.16 5.27 10.25
CA ARG A 258 16.07 4.60 8.95
C ARG A 258 16.35 3.11 9.11
N SER A 259 15.46 2.24 8.58
CA SER A 259 15.68 0.80 8.51
C SER A 259 15.36 0.24 7.13
N SER A 260 15.93 -0.92 6.81
CA SER A 260 15.55 -1.72 5.65
C SER A 260 14.16 -2.30 5.85
N LEU A 261 13.49 -2.70 4.74
CA LEU A 261 12.22 -3.40 4.84
C LEU A 261 12.42 -4.69 5.64
N VAL A 262 11.51 -4.92 6.58
CA VAL A 262 11.45 -6.19 7.30
C VAL A 262 10.92 -7.31 6.40
N PRO A 263 11.21 -8.59 6.70
CA PRO A 263 10.54 -9.73 6.09
C PRO A 263 9.02 -9.62 6.23
N LEU A 264 8.28 -10.24 5.30
CA LEU A 264 6.80 -10.13 5.29
C LEU A 264 6.17 -10.71 6.56
N GLU A 265 6.78 -11.74 7.14
CA GLU A 265 6.38 -12.37 8.40
C GLU A 265 6.48 -11.44 9.60
N ASP A 266 7.44 -10.53 9.59
CA ASP A 266 7.63 -9.53 10.65
C ASP A 266 6.85 -8.23 10.43
N LEU A 267 6.27 -8.05 9.25
CA LEU A 267 5.55 -6.81 8.92
C LEU A 267 4.39 -6.53 9.89
N PRO A 268 3.54 -7.49 10.31
CA PRO A 268 2.50 -7.22 11.31
C PRO A 268 3.09 -6.71 12.63
N ARG A 269 4.18 -7.30 13.09
CA ARG A 269 4.89 -6.92 14.32
C ARG A 269 5.48 -5.51 14.25
N LEU A 270 6.02 -5.13 13.07
CA LEU A 270 6.48 -3.77 12.80
C LEU A 270 5.32 -2.77 12.86
N LEU A 271 4.20 -3.09 12.21
CA LEU A 271 3.06 -2.20 12.13
C LEU A 271 2.46 -1.93 13.52
N VAL A 272 2.35 -2.94 14.37
CA VAL A 272 1.84 -2.74 15.74
C VAL A 272 2.87 -2.14 16.70
N ALA A 273 4.15 -2.09 16.33
CA ALA A 273 5.18 -1.42 17.13
C ALA A 273 5.10 0.12 17.07
N ALA A 274 4.50 0.66 16.03
CA ALA A 274 4.30 2.11 15.89
C ALA A 274 2.97 2.56 16.50
N ASP A 275 2.88 3.84 16.85
CA ASP A 275 1.65 4.47 17.37
C ASP A 275 0.81 5.08 16.26
N VAL A 276 1.47 5.58 15.21
CA VAL A 276 0.86 6.29 14.08
C VAL A 276 1.46 5.81 12.76
N HIS A 277 0.61 5.51 11.78
CA HIS A 277 1.05 5.24 10.41
C HIS A 277 0.92 6.47 9.54
N LEU A 278 1.96 6.78 8.78
CA LEU A 278 1.92 7.80 7.75
C LEU A 278 1.57 7.15 6.40
N VAL A 279 0.49 7.63 5.79
CA VAL A 279 0.11 7.30 4.42
C VAL A 279 0.06 8.59 3.61
N THR A 280 0.61 8.61 2.40
CA THR A 280 0.60 9.80 1.55
C THR A 280 0.18 9.44 0.14
N LEU A 281 -0.51 10.35 -0.55
CA LEU A 281 -0.86 10.24 -1.96
C LEU A 281 -0.96 11.64 -2.55
N ARG A 282 -0.22 11.90 -3.63
CA ARG A 282 -0.31 13.16 -4.38
C ARG A 282 -1.62 13.23 -5.17
N ASP A 283 -2.25 14.39 -5.22
CA ASP A 283 -3.55 14.60 -5.88
C ASP A 283 -3.61 14.15 -7.33
N PRO A 284 -2.57 14.37 -8.19
CA PRO A 284 -2.59 13.89 -9.57
C PRO A 284 -2.71 12.36 -9.73
N PHE A 285 -2.48 11.60 -8.66
CA PHE A 285 -2.53 10.13 -8.68
C PHE A 285 -3.85 9.56 -8.13
N VAL A 286 -4.75 10.40 -7.64
CA VAL A 286 -6.07 9.96 -7.14
C VAL A 286 -6.87 9.29 -8.26
N GLY A 287 -7.33 8.08 -7.99
CA GLY A 287 -8.02 7.23 -8.97
C GLY A 287 -7.10 6.51 -9.95
N TYR A 288 -5.77 6.72 -9.90
CA TYR A 288 -4.81 5.98 -10.71
C TYR A 288 -3.96 5.01 -9.89
N VAL A 289 -3.76 5.29 -8.61
CA VAL A 289 -3.00 4.47 -7.66
C VAL A 289 -3.74 4.40 -6.34
N LEU A 290 -3.88 3.21 -5.79
CA LEU A 290 -4.31 3.03 -4.39
C LEU A 290 -3.12 2.49 -3.58
N PRO A 291 -2.58 3.26 -2.62
CA PRO A 291 -1.52 2.79 -1.74
C PRO A 291 -1.95 1.55 -0.95
N SER A 292 -1.51 0.37 -1.38
CA SER A 292 -1.94 -0.93 -0.81
C SER A 292 -1.65 -1.09 0.68
N LYS A 293 -0.69 -0.32 1.22
CA LYS A 293 -0.36 -0.30 2.66
C LYS A 293 -1.55 0.10 3.54
N ILE A 294 -2.55 0.83 2.98
CA ILE A 294 -3.69 1.30 3.76
C ILE A 294 -4.44 0.16 4.45
N HIS A 295 -4.59 -0.99 3.78
CA HIS A 295 -5.30 -2.15 4.34
C HIS A 295 -4.60 -2.68 5.60
N ALA A 296 -3.29 -2.92 5.54
CA ALA A 296 -2.52 -3.38 6.70
C ALA A 296 -2.42 -2.32 7.81
N CYS A 297 -2.37 -1.02 7.46
CA CYS A 297 -2.42 0.06 8.44
C CYS A 297 -3.76 0.09 9.19
N ILE A 298 -4.89 -0.09 8.49
CA ILE A 298 -6.23 -0.17 9.12
C ILE A 298 -6.31 -1.39 10.03
N GLU A 299 -5.92 -2.57 9.53
CA GLU A 299 -5.97 -3.83 10.30
C GLU A 299 -5.07 -3.84 11.54
N SER A 300 -3.99 -3.04 11.55
CA SER A 300 -3.13 -2.88 12.72
C SER A 300 -3.85 -2.21 13.91
N GLY A 301 -5.00 -1.56 13.68
CA GLY A 301 -5.75 -0.81 14.69
C GLY A 301 -5.03 0.43 15.22
N ARG A 302 -3.88 0.80 14.65
CA ARG A 302 -3.12 1.99 15.04
C ARG A 302 -3.70 3.25 14.42
N ARG A 303 -3.30 4.43 14.91
CA ARG A 303 -3.69 5.69 14.30
C ARG A 303 -3.11 5.83 12.90
N ILE A 304 -3.84 6.52 12.03
CA ILE A 304 -3.37 6.83 10.68
C ILE A 304 -3.44 8.34 10.46
N VAL A 305 -2.35 8.91 10.00
CA VAL A 305 -2.34 10.24 9.38
C VAL A 305 -2.17 10.08 7.87
N PHE A 306 -3.10 10.66 7.13
CA PHE A 306 -3.11 10.64 5.68
C PHE A 306 -2.87 12.04 5.12
N VAL A 307 -1.83 12.19 4.30
CA VAL A 307 -1.58 13.41 3.53
C VAL A 307 -2.05 13.17 2.09
N GLY A 308 -3.18 13.75 1.73
CA GLY A 308 -3.81 13.55 0.43
C GLY A 308 -5.27 14.00 0.38
N SER A 309 -5.85 13.94 -0.82
CA SER A 309 -7.21 14.38 -1.11
C SER A 309 -8.28 13.52 -0.44
N GLU A 310 -9.36 14.13 0.00
CA GLU A 310 -10.57 13.46 0.48
C GLU A 310 -11.29 12.63 -0.61
N SER A 311 -11.08 12.97 -1.88
CA SER A 311 -11.64 12.20 -2.99
C SER A 311 -10.95 10.86 -3.25
N SER A 312 -9.87 10.54 -2.51
CA SER A 312 -9.13 9.29 -2.60
C SER A 312 -9.82 8.18 -1.80
N ASP A 313 -9.79 6.96 -2.34
CA ASP A 313 -10.22 5.78 -1.60
C ASP A 313 -9.37 5.51 -0.34
N VAL A 314 -8.17 6.05 -0.22
CA VAL A 314 -7.41 6.01 1.04
C VAL A 314 -8.19 6.70 2.17
N HIS A 315 -8.74 7.91 1.89
CA HIS A 315 -9.57 8.62 2.84
C HIS A 315 -10.82 7.82 3.20
N ARG A 316 -11.59 7.39 2.21
CA ARG A 316 -12.82 6.64 2.40
C ARG A 316 -12.58 5.36 3.22
N LEU A 317 -11.60 4.54 2.85
CA LEU A 317 -11.29 3.29 3.54
C LEU A 317 -10.90 3.53 5.00
N ALA A 318 -10.09 4.55 5.28
CA ALA A 318 -9.65 4.83 6.63
C ALA A 318 -10.77 5.43 7.48
N SER A 319 -11.56 6.37 6.93
CA SER A 319 -12.68 7.01 7.65
C SER A 319 -13.80 6.03 7.98
N ASP A 320 -14.10 5.09 7.05
CA ASP A 320 -15.17 4.11 7.23
C ASP A 320 -14.78 2.96 8.17
N SER A 321 -13.48 2.64 8.27
CA SER A 321 -13.01 1.45 9.00
C SER A 321 -12.47 1.74 10.38
N LEU A 322 -11.97 2.95 10.65
CA LEU A 322 -11.32 3.28 11.91
C LEU A 322 -12.30 3.97 12.88
N PRO A 323 -12.20 3.69 14.19
CA PRO A 323 -12.96 4.41 15.20
C PRO A 323 -12.66 5.91 15.18
N PRO A 324 -13.62 6.75 15.66
CA PRO A 324 -13.38 8.19 15.80
C PRO A 324 -12.08 8.49 16.57
N GLY A 325 -11.32 9.47 16.10
CA GLY A 325 -10.03 9.85 16.69
C GLY A 325 -8.82 9.02 16.24
N ARG A 326 -9.01 7.91 15.53
CA ARG A 326 -7.90 7.07 15.03
C ARG A 326 -7.42 7.46 13.63
N TYR A 327 -8.11 8.35 12.96
CA TYR A 327 -7.77 8.81 11.62
C TYR A 327 -7.75 10.33 11.55
N ARG A 328 -6.72 10.88 10.91
CA ARG A 328 -6.58 12.31 10.58
C ARG A 328 -6.18 12.45 9.12
N ARG A 329 -6.76 13.42 8.42
CA ARG A 329 -6.42 13.77 7.04
C ARG A 329 -5.98 15.21 6.94
N VAL A 330 -5.01 15.44 6.07
CA VAL A 330 -4.54 16.79 5.71
C VAL A 330 -4.33 16.81 4.19
N ASP A 331 -4.62 17.93 3.56
CA ASP A 331 -4.40 18.11 2.12
C ASP A 331 -2.91 18.20 1.77
N VAL A 332 -2.55 17.80 0.56
CA VAL A 332 -1.19 18.00 0.03
C VAL A 332 -0.91 19.51 -0.03
N GLY A 333 0.21 19.93 0.57
CA GLY A 333 0.61 21.35 0.67
C GLY A 333 0.14 22.06 1.93
N ASP A 334 -0.80 21.52 2.69
CA ASP A 334 -1.24 22.08 3.97
C ASP A 334 -0.26 21.72 5.09
N VAL A 335 0.85 22.43 5.11
CA VAL A 335 1.93 22.23 6.09
C VAL A 335 1.47 22.60 7.50
N ASP A 336 0.78 23.71 7.65
CA ASP A 336 0.34 24.21 8.97
C ASP A 336 -0.72 23.30 9.58
N GLY A 337 -1.68 22.85 8.79
CA GLY A 337 -2.67 21.85 9.20
C GLY A 337 -2.02 20.54 9.65
N LEU A 338 -0.97 20.07 8.95
CA LEU A 338 -0.26 18.86 9.36
C LEU A 338 0.55 19.08 10.65
N VAL A 339 1.14 20.24 10.87
CA VAL A 339 1.81 20.58 12.15
C VAL A 339 0.83 20.48 13.31
N HIS A 340 -0.37 21.05 13.20
CA HIS A 340 -1.41 20.95 14.22
C HIS A 340 -1.81 19.49 14.48
N VAL A 341 -2.06 18.73 13.42
CA VAL A 341 -2.39 17.30 13.53
C VAL A 341 -1.28 16.51 14.23
N LEU A 342 -0.01 16.83 13.99
CA LEU A 342 1.11 16.14 14.65
C LEU A 342 1.18 16.46 16.15
N HIS A 343 0.88 17.68 16.58
CA HIS A 343 0.77 18.04 18.02
C HIS A 343 -0.42 17.35 18.70
N ASP A 344 -1.57 17.29 18.02
CA ASP A 344 -2.74 16.56 18.54
C ASP A 344 -2.42 15.06 18.71
N LEU A 345 -1.79 14.45 17.70
CA LEU A 345 -1.39 13.05 17.75
C LEU A 345 -0.36 12.76 18.85
N GLU A 346 0.59 13.67 19.08
CA GLU A 346 1.54 13.58 20.20
C GLU A 346 0.79 13.51 21.53
N SER A 347 -0.10 14.47 21.78
CA SER A 347 -0.90 14.52 23.00
C SER A 347 -1.76 13.27 23.20
N GLU A 348 -2.41 12.79 22.13
CA GLU A 348 -3.23 11.57 22.15
C GLU A 348 -2.41 10.31 22.41
N VAL A 349 -1.20 10.22 21.83
CA VAL A 349 -0.30 9.05 22.00
C VAL A 349 0.25 9.01 23.41
N VAL A 350 0.71 10.14 23.95
CA VAL A 350 1.20 10.26 25.33
C VAL A 350 0.10 9.83 26.29
N ALA A 351 -1.08 10.41 26.20
CA ALA A 351 -2.21 10.05 27.06
C ALA A 351 -2.66 8.58 26.92
N ALA A 352 -2.51 7.97 25.74
CA ALA A 352 -2.81 6.56 25.55
C ALA A 352 -1.78 5.66 26.23
N ARG A 353 -0.50 5.99 26.12
CA ARG A 353 0.59 5.23 26.76
C ARG A 353 0.53 5.32 28.30
N GLU A 354 0.18 6.48 28.85
CA GLU A 354 -0.03 6.65 30.28
C GLU A 354 -1.15 5.75 30.80
N ARG A 355 -2.31 5.74 30.13
CA ARG A 355 -3.43 4.84 30.46
C ARG A 355 -3.04 3.35 30.39
N ASP A 356 -2.25 2.97 29.39
CA ASP A 356 -1.80 1.58 29.23
C ASP A 356 -0.77 1.19 30.30
N ALA A 357 0.06 2.13 30.77
CA ALA A 357 0.95 1.93 31.91
C ALA A 357 0.17 1.75 33.21
N GLU A 358 -0.75 2.65 33.54
CA GLU A 358 -1.61 2.55 34.72
C GLU A 358 -2.42 1.25 34.75
N ARG A 359 -2.91 0.80 33.59
CA ARG A 359 -3.66 -0.46 33.49
C ARG A 359 -2.76 -1.66 33.78
N ARG A 360 -1.52 -1.65 33.30
CA ARG A 360 -0.53 -2.72 33.58
C ARG A 360 -0.19 -2.77 35.06
N ASP A 361 0.06 -1.62 35.69
CA ASP A 361 0.38 -1.53 37.12
C ASP A 361 -0.77 -2.07 37.96
N ARG A 362 -2.03 -1.70 37.66
CA ARG A 362 -3.22 -2.26 38.34
C ARG A 362 -3.36 -3.78 38.17
N LEU A 363 -3.00 -4.34 37.04
CA LEU A 363 -3.05 -5.79 36.81
C LEU A 363 -1.97 -6.51 37.63
N VAL A 364 -0.77 -5.94 37.71
CA VAL A 364 0.32 -6.47 38.53
C VAL A 364 -0.06 -6.43 40.04
N ASP A 365 -0.69 -5.35 40.49
CA ASP A 365 -1.17 -5.22 41.89
C ASP A 365 -2.25 -6.25 42.21
N ILE A 366 -3.16 -6.54 41.29
CA ILE A 366 -4.19 -7.58 41.46
C ILE A 366 -3.57 -8.98 41.50
N GLU A 367 -2.62 -9.28 40.62
CA GLU A 367 -1.92 -10.58 40.57
C GLU A 367 -1.00 -10.80 41.79
N SER A 368 -0.39 -9.72 42.31
CA SER A 368 0.48 -9.77 43.49
C SER A 368 -0.28 -9.81 44.83
N GLY A 369 -1.62 -9.75 44.81
CA GLY A 369 -2.45 -9.84 46.01
C GLY A 369 -2.42 -8.62 46.95
N GLN A 370 -1.84 -7.50 46.51
CA GLN A 370 -1.90 -6.24 47.23
C GLN A 370 -3.27 -5.59 47.03
N ARG A 371 -4.13 -5.64 48.07
CA ARG A 371 -5.42 -4.93 48.08
C ARG A 371 -5.15 -3.42 48.02
N VAL A 372 -5.55 -2.79 46.93
CA VAL A 372 -5.63 -1.32 46.85
C VAL A 372 -6.75 -0.87 47.80
N THR A 373 -6.37 -0.34 48.97
CA THR A 373 -7.29 0.36 49.85
C THR A 373 -7.58 1.74 49.22
N PRO A 374 -8.83 2.11 48.99
CA PRO A 374 -9.13 3.45 48.47
C PRO A 374 -8.81 4.50 49.51
N ALA A 375 -8.09 5.55 49.13
CA ALA A 375 -7.65 6.67 49.98
C ALA A 375 -8.80 7.61 50.43
N SER A 376 -10.01 7.09 50.64
CA SER A 376 -11.19 7.88 51.06
C SER A 376 -11.85 7.43 52.35
N ALA A 377 -11.11 6.83 53.30
CA ALA A 377 -11.66 6.44 54.59
C ALA A 377 -10.93 7.04 55.80
N GLN A 378 -10.39 8.26 55.70
CA GLN A 378 -9.93 9.02 56.87
C GLN A 378 -10.47 10.45 56.84
N LEU A 379 -11.76 10.58 57.11
CA LEU A 379 -12.37 11.80 57.63
C LEU A 379 -13.70 11.42 58.32
N GLY A 380 -13.63 11.29 59.62
CA GLY A 380 -14.86 11.18 60.40
C GLY A 380 -14.75 10.35 61.66
N ARG A 381 -13.92 10.78 62.66
CA ARG A 381 -14.17 10.58 64.09
C ARG A 381 -13.27 11.51 64.89
N ALA A 382 -13.79 12.71 65.09
CA ALA A 382 -13.45 13.55 66.25
C ALA A 382 -14.74 14.32 66.61
N ILE A 383 -15.47 13.79 67.57
CA ILE A 383 -16.12 14.44 68.72
C ILE A 383 -16.59 13.32 69.61
#